data_99b35bc0aa1f38e40578088c9afce463
#
_entry.id   99b35bc0aa1f38e40578088c9afce463
#
_cell.length_a   1.000
_cell.length_b   1.000
_cell.length_c   1.000
_cell.angle_alpha   90.00
_cell.angle_beta   90.00
_cell.angle_gamma   90.00
#
_symmetry.space_group_name_H-M   'P 1'
#
loop_
_entity.id
_entity.type
_entity.pdbx_description
1 polymer ?
#
loop_
_entity_poly.entity_id
_entity_poly.type
_entity_poly.pdbx_seq_one_letter_code
_entity_poly.pdbx_strand_id
1 'polypeptide(L)'
;MPYYVYLRTMEALNSVGKSFKNAKILILGVAYKKDVDDMRESPALKIITIFQDKGAIVDYNDPYIPEIPPLRKYHLKMHSTDLTREKISSYDVVVIVTDHSVYDPNFILENAQLIIDTRNLIKIKHPKVIKA
;
A
#
# COMPACT_ATOMS: atom_id res chain seq x y z
N MET A 1 -13.13 7.46 -2.09
CA MET A 1 -11.67 7.54 -1.92
C MET A 1 -10.94 6.23 -2.25
N PRO A 2 -11.30 5.07 -1.65
CA PRO A 2 -10.56 3.83 -1.99
C PRO A 2 -10.60 3.47 -3.47
N TYR A 3 -11.71 3.68 -4.15
CA TYR A 3 -11.79 3.41 -5.59
C TYR A 3 -10.91 4.36 -6.40
N TYR A 4 -10.81 5.61 -5.95
CA TYR A 4 -9.91 6.57 -6.58
C TYR A 4 -8.45 6.12 -6.49
N VAL A 5 -8.05 5.57 -5.32
CA VAL A 5 -6.70 5.02 -5.15
C VAL A 5 -6.47 3.86 -6.14
N TYR A 6 -7.47 3.00 -6.33
CA TYR A 6 -7.38 1.94 -7.33
C TYR A 6 -7.15 2.50 -8.73
N LEU A 7 -7.94 3.50 -9.14
CA LEU A 7 -7.80 4.09 -10.46
C LEU A 7 -6.43 4.71 -10.67
N ARG A 8 -5.91 5.42 -9.67
CA ARG A 8 -4.57 6.02 -9.76
C ARG A 8 -3.49 4.96 -9.86
N THR A 9 -3.64 3.88 -9.09
CA THR A 9 -2.67 2.77 -9.12
C THR A 9 -2.69 2.07 -10.48
N MET A 10 -3.88 1.83 -11.01
CA MET A 10 -4.03 1.22 -12.33
C MET A 10 -3.40 2.07 -13.43
N GLU A 11 -3.65 3.38 -13.41
CA GLU A 11 -3.06 4.30 -14.37
C GLU A 11 -1.54 4.31 -14.28
N ALA A 12 -1.01 4.33 -13.07
CA ALA A 12 0.44 4.36 -12.84
C ALA A 12 1.10 3.08 -13.38
N LEU A 13 0.52 1.91 -13.09
CA LEU A 13 1.01 0.64 -13.61
C LEU A 13 0.96 0.61 -15.13
N ASN A 14 -0.14 1.07 -15.71
CA ASN A 14 -0.31 1.12 -17.15
C ASN A 14 0.77 1.99 -17.81
N SER A 15 1.13 3.09 -17.16
CA SER A 15 2.15 4.02 -17.69
C SER A 15 3.55 3.38 -17.79
N VAL A 16 3.81 2.33 -17.02
CA VAL A 16 5.08 1.59 -17.08
C VAL A 16 4.91 0.22 -17.76
N GLY A 17 3.82 0.05 -18.50
CA GLY A 17 3.61 -1.15 -19.30
C GLY A 17 3.15 -2.37 -18.53
N LYS A 18 2.56 -2.18 -17.34
CA LYS A 18 2.11 -3.29 -16.49
C LYS A 18 0.59 -3.26 -16.34
N SER A 19 -0.02 -4.45 -16.28
CA SER A 19 -1.43 -4.56 -16.04
C SER A 19 -1.70 -4.64 -14.53
N PHE A 20 -2.87 -4.19 -14.10
CA PHE A 20 -3.25 -4.30 -12.69
C PHE A 20 -3.47 -5.77 -12.29
N LYS A 21 -4.08 -6.53 -13.16
CA LYS A 21 -4.29 -7.96 -12.90
C LYS A 21 -2.94 -8.67 -12.77
N ASN A 22 -2.78 -9.41 -11.68
CA ASN A 22 -1.55 -10.13 -11.32
C ASN A 22 -0.39 -9.22 -10.88
N ALA A 23 -0.61 -7.92 -10.76
CA ALA A 23 0.41 -7.02 -10.22
C ALA A 23 0.67 -7.33 -8.75
N LYS A 24 1.93 -7.30 -8.33
CA LYS A 24 2.32 -7.48 -6.94
C LYS A 24 2.33 -6.12 -6.27
N ILE A 25 1.47 -5.93 -5.28
CA ILE A 25 1.26 -4.64 -4.63
C ILE A 25 1.50 -4.76 -3.14
N LEU A 26 2.29 -3.84 -2.60
CA LEU A 26 2.51 -3.73 -1.16
C LEU A 26 1.77 -2.51 -0.63
N ILE A 27 0.89 -2.73 0.35
CA ILE A 27 0.21 -1.66 1.06
C ILE A 27 1.04 -1.31 2.29
N LEU A 28 1.42 -0.06 2.44
CA LEU A 28 2.12 0.43 3.64
C LEU A 28 1.13 1.11 4.56
N GLY A 29 0.89 0.47 5.71
CA GLY A 29 -0.01 0.96 6.72
C GLY A 29 -1.46 0.55 6.51
N VAL A 30 -2.01 -0.17 7.48
CA VAL A 30 -3.43 -0.57 7.46
C VAL A 30 -4.17 -0.02 8.68
N ALA A 31 -3.47 0.71 9.56
CA ALA A 31 -4.10 1.35 10.71
C ALA A 31 -4.96 2.54 10.29
N TYR A 32 -5.88 2.94 11.17
CA TYR A 32 -6.77 4.06 10.93
C TYR A 32 -5.99 5.38 10.72
N LYS A 33 -4.94 5.60 11.51
CA LYS A 33 -4.07 6.76 11.37
C LYS A 33 -2.66 6.40 11.81
N LYS A 34 -1.72 7.32 11.63
CA LYS A 34 -0.31 7.04 11.92
C LYS A 34 -0.08 6.73 13.39
N ASP A 35 0.82 5.81 13.64
CA ASP A 35 1.36 5.46 14.96
C ASP A 35 0.33 4.90 15.94
N VAL A 36 -0.74 4.30 15.41
CA VAL A 36 -1.74 3.58 16.23
C VAL A 36 -1.93 2.17 15.69
N ASP A 37 -2.50 1.30 16.51
CA ASP A 37 -2.80 -0.09 16.14
C ASP A 37 -4.28 -0.35 15.89
N ASP A 38 -5.07 0.69 15.69
CA ASP A 38 -6.51 0.59 15.47
C ASP A 38 -6.80 0.54 13.98
N MET A 39 -7.44 -0.54 13.53
CA MET A 39 -7.83 -0.72 12.14
C MET A 39 -9.27 -0.32 11.85
N ARG A 40 -10.06 -0.01 12.86
CA ARG A 40 -11.46 0.34 12.63
C ARG A 40 -11.54 1.58 11.76
N GLU A 41 -12.44 1.52 10.78
CA GLU A 41 -12.66 2.60 9.82
C GLU A 41 -11.44 2.95 8.96
N SER A 42 -10.45 2.06 8.91
CA SER A 42 -9.30 2.27 8.03
C SER A 42 -9.71 2.10 6.57
N PRO A 43 -9.32 3.02 5.69
CA PRO A 43 -9.57 2.86 4.26
C PRO A 43 -8.75 1.72 3.64
N ALA A 44 -7.71 1.27 4.32
CA ALA A 44 -6.82 0.23 3.78
C ALA A 44 -7.55 -1.08 3.51
N LEU A 45 -8.49 -1.46 4.38
CA LEU A 45 -9.24 -2.71 4.20
C LEU A 45 -10.08 -2.68 2.93
N LYS A 46 -10.72 -1.55 2.66
CA LYS A 46 -11.49 -1.37 1.43
C LYS A 46 -10.59 -1.38 0.21
N ILE A 47 -9.45 -0.72 0.31
CA ILE A 47 -8.45 -0.68 -0.77
C ILE A 47 -7.96 -2.10 -1.08
N ILE A 48 -7.59 -2.87 -0.06
CA ILE A 48 -7.12 -4.25 -0.25
C ILE A 48 -8.19 -5.09 -0.93
N THR A 49 -9.43 -4.97 -0.47
CA THR A 49 -10.55 -5.73 -1.03
C THR A 49 -10.76 -5.39 -2.51
N ILE A 50 -10.77 -4.11 -2.86
CA ILE A 50 -10.91 -3.68 -4.25
C ILE A 50 -9.75 -4.23 -5.09
N PHE A 51 -8.52 -4.11 -4.59
CA PHE A 51 -7.34 -4.55 -5.32
C PHE A 51 -7.39 -6.05 -5.60
N GLN A 52 -7.75 -6.85 -4.59
CA GLN A 52 -7.87 -8.29 -4.76
C GLN A 52 -8.98 -8.67 -5.74
N ASP A 53 -10.11 -7.99 -5.66
CA ASP A 53 -11.23 -8.20 -6.58
C ASP A 53 -10.84 -7.90 -8.03
N LYS A 54 -9.94 -6.95 -8.23
CA LYS A 54 -9.43 -6.59 -9.57
C LYS A 54 -8.25 -7.45 -10.02
N GLY A 55 -7.88 -8.44 -9.24
CA GLY A 55 -6.91 -9.45 -9.63
C GLY A 55 -5.47 -9.20 -9.21
N ALA A 56 -5.19 -8.19 -8.39
CA ALA A 56 -3.84 -7.95 -7.89
C ALA A 56 -3.47 -8.93 -6.78
N ILE A 57 -2.17 -9.14 -6.61
CA ILE A 57 -1.60 -9.93 -5.52
C ILE A 57 -1.15 -8.94 -4.46
N VAL A 58 -1.87 -8.88 -3.33
CA VAL A 58 -1.71 -7.82 -2.34
C VAL A 58 -1.11 -8.34 -1.06
N ASP A 59 -0.04 -7.70 -0.61
CA ASP A 59 0.53 -7.87 0.73
C ASP A 59 0.49 -6.53 1.45
N TYR A 60 0.70 -6.54 2.76
CA TYR A 60 0.80 -5.30 3.50
C TYR A 60 1.94 -5.36 4.51
N ASN A 61 2.43 -4.19 4.90
CA ASN A 61 3.29 -4.01 6.05
C ASN A 61 2.65 -3.00 6.98
N ASP A 62 2.58 -3.34 8.27
CA ASP A 62 2.22 -2.38 9.30
C ASP A 62 2.87 -2.82 10.61
N PRO A 63 3.82 -2.04 11.14
CA PRO A 63 4.55 -2.43 12.35
C PRO A 63 3.68 -2.51 13.61
N TYR A 64 2.47 -1.93 13.57
CA TYR A 64 1.55 -1.93 14.71
C TYR A 64 0.47 -3.00 14.58
N ILE A 65 0.33 -3.61 13.40
CA ILE A 65 -0.72 -4.60 13.13
C ILE A 65 -0.08 -5.82 12.48
N PRO A 66 0.45 -6.75 13.31
CA PRO A 66 1.15 -7.93 12.76
C PRO A 66 0.25 -8.88 11.98
N GLU A 67 -1.04 -8.87 12.28
CA GLU A 67 -2.01 -9.63 11.48
C GLU A 67 -3.35 -8.89 11.49
N ILE A 68 -4.14 -9.09 10.43
CA ILE A 68 -5.46 -8.50 10.35
C ILE A 68 -6.41 -9.33 11.23
N PRO A 69 -7.01 -8.70 12.26
CA PRO A 69 -7.92 -9.42 13.15
C PRO A 69 -9.23 -9.76 12.43
N PRO A 70 -10.02 -10.71 12.95
CA PRO A 70 -11.36 -10.94 12.43
C PRO A 70 -12.19 -9.68 12.52
N LEU A 71 -12.75 -9.25 11.41
CA LEU A 71 -13.56 -8.04 11.34
C LEU A 71 -14.94 -8.37 10.79
N ARG A 72 -15.92 -7.57 11.19
CA ARG A 72 -17.32 -7.84 10.86
C ARG A 72 -17.58 -7.90 9.35
N LYS A 73 -16.96 -6.99 8.59
CA LYS A 73 -17.20 -6.84 7.15
C LYS A 73 -16.15 -7.49 6.28
N TYR A 74 -14.99 -7.84 6.83
CA TYR A 74 -13.84 -8.26 6.05
C TYR A 74 -13.31 -9.58 6.55
N HIS A 75 -13.03 -10.50 5.64
CA HIS A 75 -12.52 -11.83 5.94
C HIS A 75 -11.14 -12.01 5.33
N LEU A 76 -10.24 -11.09 5.66
CA LEU A 76 -8.88 -11.09 5.14
C LEU A 76 -7.97 -11.84 6.12
N LYS A 77 -7.32 -12.89 5.64
CA LYS A 77 -6.32 -13.63 6.43
C LYS A 77 -4.95 -13.20 5.92
N MET A 78 -4.40 -12.17 6.54
CA MET A 78 -3.14 -11.60 6.10
C MET A 78 -2.26 -11.27 7.30
N HIS A 79 -0.95 -11.36 7.10
CA HIS A 79 0.04 -10.98 8.09
C HIS A 79 0.89 -9.87 7.52
N SER A 80 1.39 -9.01 8.41
CA SER A 80 2.32 -7.97 8.01
C SER A 80 3.61 -8.60 7.49
N THR A 81 4.06 -8.14 6.32
CA THR A 81 5.33 -8.60 5.76
C THR A 81 6.46 -7.68 6.24
N ASP A 82 7.69 -8.19 6.24
CA ASP A 82 8.85 -7.40 6.62
C ASP A 82 9.15 -6.35 5.55
N LEU A 83 9.67 -5.21 5.98
CA LEU A 83 10.01 -4.11 5.08
C LEU A 83 11.53 -4.07 4.89
N THR A 84 12.03 -4.97 4.07
CA THR A 84 13.46 -5.01 3.70
C THR A 84 13.64 -4.45 2.31
N ARG A 85 14.89 -4.12 1.96
CA ARG A 85 15.23 -3.63 0.62
C ARG A 85 14.78 -4.63 -0.45
N GLU A 86 15.10 -5.90 -0.26
CA GLU A 86 14.75 -6.95 -1.20
C GLU A 86 13.24 -7.11 -1.33
N LYS A 87 12.56 -7.06 -0.20
CA LYS A 87 11.11 -7.24 -0.18
C LYS A 87 10.41 -6.10 -0.90
N ILE A 88 10.73 -4.86 -0.54
CA ILE A 88 10.06 -3.69 -1.14
C ILE A 88 10.32 -3.58 -2.63
N SER A 89 11.51 -3.93 -3.10
CA SER A 89 11.86 -3.86 -4.51
C SER A 89 11.19 -4.97 -5.35
N SER A 90 10.66 -5.99 -4.70
CA SER A 90 10.01 -7.11 -5.39
C SER A 90 8.58 -6.79 -5.82
N TYR A 91 8.00 -5.70 -5.35
CA TYR A 91 6.62 -5.33 -5.70
C TYR A 91 6.60 -4.42 -6.91
N ASP A 92 5.58 -4.57 -7.74
CA ASP A 92 5.37 -3.70 -8.90
C ASP A 92 5.04 -2.28 -8.48
N VAL A 93 4.30 -2.13 -7.38
CA VAL A 93 3.96 -0.82 -6.84
C VAL A 93 3.78 -0.92 -5.31
N VAL A 94 4.13 0.16 -4.63
CA VAL A 94 3.95 0.34 -3.19
C VAL A 94 2.92 1.45 -3.00
N VAL A 95 1.88 1.20 -2.21
CA VAL A 95 0.81 2.16 -1.95
C VAL A 95 0.86 2.56 -0.48
N ILE A 96 1.15 3.82 -0.21
CA ILE A 96 1.22 4.36 1.15
C ILE A 96 -0.18 4.79 1.56
N VAL A 97 -0.77 4.08 2.53
CA VAL A 97 -2.13 4.35 3.02
C VAL A 97 -2.11 4.96 4.41
N THR A 98 -1.15 4.57 5.25
CA THR A 98 -0.97 5.16 6.57
C THR A 98 0.50 5.56 6.71
N ASP A 99 0.73 6.80 7.12
CA ASP A 99 2.07 7.38 7.17
C ASP A 99 2.70 7.25 8.55
N HIS A 100 2.88 6.00 9.01
CA HIS A 100 3.54 5.74 10.29
C HIS A 100 4.91 6.44 10.36
N SER A 101 5.23 6.97 11.53
CA SER A 101 6.47 7.72 11.73
C SER A 101 7.73 6.88 11.50
N VAL A 102 7.62 5.56 11.66
CA VAL A 102 8.76 4.65 11.44
C VAL A 102 9.09 4.45 9.98
N TYR A 103 8.20 4.82 9.05
CA TYR A 103 8.49 4.71 7.63
C TYR A 103 9.45 5.81 7.20
N ASP A 104 10.57 5.39 6.64
CA ASP A 104 11.60 6.31 6.11
C ASP A 104 11.28 6.61 4.65
N PRO A 105 10.90 7.85 4.31
CA PRO A 105 10.58 8.21 2.93
C PRO A 105 11.74 7.94 1.96
N ASN A 106 12.97 8.18 2.39
CA ASN A 106 14.13 7.97 1.53
C ASN A 106 14.34 6.50 1.21
N PHE A 107 14.17 5.64 2.22
CA PHE A 107 14.30 4.20 2.02
C PHE A 107 13.25 3.68 1.03
N ILE A 108 12.02 4.14 1.18
CA ILE A 108 10.93 3.75 0.28
C ILE A 108 11.21 4.24 -1.13
N LEU A 109 11.61 5.50 -1.26
CA LEU A 109 11.89 6.11 -2.55
C LEU A 109 13.03 5.40 -3.28
N GLU A 110 14.09 5.03 -2.56
CA GLU A 110 15.24 4.37 -3.18
C GLU A 110 14.94 2.97 -3.67
N ASN A 111 14.08 2.22 -2.97
CA ASN A 111 13.94 0.79 -3.19
C ASN A 111 12.66 0.37 -3.89
N ALA A 112 11.60 1.15 -3.82
CA ALA A 112 10.34 0.83 -4.50
C ALA A 112 10.45 1.12 -5.99
N GLN A 113 9.79 0.29 -6.81
CA GLN A 113 9.75 0.51 -8.26
C GLN A 113 8.80 1.64 -8.63
N LEU A 114 7.68 1.74 -7.93
CA LEU A 114 6.62 2.72 -8.20
C LEU A 114 5.89 2.96 -6.88
N ILE A 115 5.50 4.19 -6.63
CA ILE A 115 4.89 4.58 -5.34
C ILE A 115 3.61 5.36 -5.59
N ILE A 116 2.53 4.94 -4.92
CA ILE A 116 1.29 5.73 -4.83
C ILE A 116 1.22 6.27 -3.41
N ASP A 117 1.30 7.57 -3.28
CA ASP A 117 1.38 8.23 -1.96
C ASP A 117 0.07 8.95 -1.66
N THR A 118 -0.75 8.37 -0.77
CA THR A 118 -2.05 8.95 -0.41
C THR A 118 -1.96 9.88 0.81
N ARG A 119 -0.78 9.96 1.46
CA ARG A 119 -0.62 10.72 2.71
C ARG A 119 0.41 11.84 2.62
N ASN A 120 1.00 12.02 1.45
CA ASN A 120 2.06 13.00 1.25
C ASN A 120 3.28 12.72 2.15
N LEU A 121 3.63 11.45 2.28
CA LEU A 121 4.81 11.03 3.02
C LEU A 121 6.08 11.43 2.28
N ILE A 122 6.09 11.26 0.95
CA ILE A 122 7.22 11.64 0.10
C ILE A 122 7.07 13.11 -0.27
N LYS A 123 7.95 13.96 0.25
CA LYS A 123 7.82 15.40 0.08
C LYS A 123 8.43 15.94 -1.21
N ILE A 124 9.29 15.18 -1.87
CA ILE A 124 9.95 15.62 -3.10
C ILE A 124 9.19 15.09 -4.32
N LYS A 125 9.31 15.79 -5.44
CA LYS A 125 8.77 15.32 -6.71
C LYS A 125 9.73 14.30 -7.31
N HIS A 126 9.19 13.19 -7.77
CA HIS A 126 9.98 12.15 -8.42
C HIS A 126 9.10 11.41 -9.42
N PRO A 127 9.65 11.02 -10.60
CA PRO A 127 8.84 10.34 -11.62
C PRO A 127 8.14 9.07 -11.15
N LYS A 128 8.71 8.35 -10.20
CA LYS A 128 8.07 7.11 -9.70
C LYS A 128 7.07 7.33 -8.56
N VAL A 129 6.84 8.58 -8.13
CA VAL A 129 5.90 8.90 -7.05
C VAL A 129 4.68 9.58 -7.64
N ILE A 130 3.53 8.92 -7.47
CA ILE A 130 2.23 9.43 -7.92
C ILE A 130 1.40 9.74 -6.68
N LYS A 131 0.91 10.97 -6.58
CA LYS A 131 0.05 11.36 -5.47
C LYS A 131 -1.40 10.95 -5.73
N ALA A 132 -2.08 10.57 -4.67
CA ALA A 132 -3.48 10.17 -4.78
C ALA A 132 -4.31 10.66 -3.60
#